data_0d572641e8215c63ed2a8e10e1ca9f5d
#
_entry.id   0d572641e8215c63ed2a8e10e1ca9f5d
#
_cell.length_a   1.000
_cell.length_b   1.000
_cell.length_c   1.000
_cell.angle_alpha   90.00
_cell.angle_beta   90.00
_cell.angle_gamma   90.00
#
_symmetry.space_group_name_H-M   'P 1'
#
loop_
_entity.id
_entity.type
_entity.pdbx_description
1 polymer ?
#
loop_
_entity_poly.entity_id
_entity_poly.type
_entity_poly.pdbx_seq_one_letter_code
_entity_poly.pdbx_strand_id
1 'polypeptide(L)'
;MKKPFVLSLCILCSCSNYNKEVSVANIYSTSNRTPMGTVEFSDSSKGLLVKVDIENLSKGEHGFHIHINPSCENILNKNGKLQLGLGAGGHYDPNKTQKHLGPNNSLGHKGDLPVLKTNEDGVVYNKFYVNNLKLSDIKNRSVVIHANGDNYSDTPVELGGGGERIACGIIE
;
A
#
# COMPACT_ATOMS: atom_id res chain seq x y z
N MET A 1 -61.84 -24.60 31.11
CA MET A 1 -60.62 -25.04 30.42
C MET A 1 -60.04 -23.82 29.73
N LYS A 2 -58.94 -23.25 30.26
CA LYS A 2 -58.24 -22.06 29.66
C LYS A 2 -57.12 -22.56 28.74
N LYS A 3 -57.16 -22.19 27.45
CA LYS A 3 -56.13 -22.52 26.48
C LYS A 3 -54.94 -21.60 26.70
N PRO A 4 -53.66 -22.10 26.63
CA PRO A 4 -52.50 -21.26 26.72
C PRO A 4 -52.30 -20.51 25.39
N PHE A 5 -52.06 -19.21 25.48
CA PHE A 5 -51.67 -18.33 24.36
C PHE A 5 -50.14 -18.45 24.16
N VAL A 6 -49.73 -19.09 23.06
CA VAL A 6 -48.32 -19.21 22.69
C VAL A 6 -47.92 -17.94 21.93
N LEU A 7 -47.14 -17.08 22.56
CA LEU A 7 -46.58 -15.90 21.95
C LEU A 7 -45.33 -16.33 21.12
N SER A 8 -45.47 -16.36 19.79
CA SER A 8 -44.36 -16.64 18.88
C SER A 8 -43.51 -15.40 18.76
N LEU A 9 -42.27 -15.45 19.29
CA LEU A 9 -41.29 -14.41 19.19
C LEU A 9 -40.54 -14.53 17.84
N CYS A 10 -40.97 -13.74 16.84
CA CYS A 10 -40.24 -13.61 15.58
C CYS A 10 -38.93 -12.85 15.83
N ILE A 11 -37.78 -13.55 15.86
CA ILE A 11 -36.46 -12.95 15.85
C ILE A 11 -36.19 -12.47 14.42
N LEU A 12 -36.32 -11.16 14.21
CA LEU A 12 -35.90 -10.51 12.97
C LEU A 12 -34.37 -10.56 12.92
N CYS A 13 -33.82 -11.50 12.17
CA CYS A 13 -32.39 -11.56 11.85
C CYS A 13 -32.09 -10.42 10.88
N SER A 14 -31.65 -9.28 11.40
CA SER A 14 -31.16 -8.16 10.61
C SER A 14 -29.83 -8.55 10.00
N CYS A 15 -29.82 -8.99 8.74
CA CYS A 15 -28.63 -9.11 7.95
C CYS A 15 -28.12 -7.69 7.66
N SER A 16 -27.24 -7.17 8.51
CA SER A 16 -26.48 -5.96 8.18
C SER A 16 -25.57 -6.31 7.00
N ASN A 17 -25.84 -5.75 5.82
CA ASN A 17 -24.88 -5.72 4.72
C ASN A 17 -23.66 -4.92 5.19
N TYR A 18 -22.64 -5.60 5.68
CA TYR A 18 -21.37 -5.00 6.03
C TYR A 18 -20.67 -4.64 4.72
N ASN A 19 -20.86 -3.40 4.27
CA ASN A 19 -20.10 -2.86 3.16
C ASN A 19 -18.64 -2.81 3.59
N LYS A 20 -17.81 -3.66 3.00
CA LYS A 20 -16.37 -3.68 3.25
C LYS A 20 -15.76 -2.37 2.76
N GLU A 21 -15.15 -1.63 3.67
CA GLU A 21 -14.46 -0.39 3.33
C GLU A 21 -13.25 -0.70 2.44
N VAL A 22 -13.12 0.05 1.34
CA VAL A 22 -12.03 -0.03 0.39
C VAL A 22 -11.46 1.36 0.20
N SER A 23 -10.16 1.52 0.36
CA SER A 23 -9.41 2.71 -0.05
C SER A 23 -8.68 2.42 -1.35
N VAL A 24 -8.59 3.42 -2.22
CA VAL A 24 -7.97 3.29 -3.53
C VAL A 24 -6.88 4.34 -3.69
N ALA A 25 -5.73 3.92 -4.18
CA ALA A 25 -4.71 4.83 -4.69
C ALA A 25 -4.69 4.76 -6.21
N ASN A 26 -5.01 5.88 -6.86
CA ASN A 26 -4.79 6.05 -8.30
C ASN A 26 -3.29 6.33 -8.51
N ILE A 27 -2.63 5.50 -9.27
CA ILE A 27 -1.18 5.54 -9.47
C ILE A 27 -0.82 6.30 -10.74
N TYR A 28 0.11 7.23 -10.58
CA TYR A 28 0.61 8.06 -11.67
C TYR A 28 2.13 8.01 -11.72
N SER A 29 2.69 8.08 -12.92
CA SER A 29 4.13 8.33 -13.09
C SER A 29 4.54 9.62 -12.39
N THR A 30 5.62 9.59 -11.65
CA THR A 30 6.18 10.77 -10.96
C THR A 30 6.82 11.77 -11.94
N SER A 31 7.28 11.30 -13.10
CA SER A 31 7.98 12.13 -14.08
C SER A 31 7.02 12.98 -14.95
N ASN A 32 5.91 12.40 -15.39
CA ASN A 32 5.02 13.03 -16.38
C ASN A 32 3.52 12.98 -16.01
N ARG A 33 3.18 12.42 -14.84
CA ARG A 33 1.79 12.28 -14.34
C ARG A 33 0.88 11.41 -15.22
N THR A 34 1.44 10.57 -16.08
CA THR A 34 0.66 9.58 -16.83
C THR A 34 -0.01 8.59 -15.87
N PRO A 35 -1.30 8.28 -16.01
CA PRO A 35 -1.94 7.22 -15.25
C PRO A 35 -1.27 5.87 -15.52
N MET A 36 -1.10 5.07 -14.46
CA MET A 36 -0.47 3.74 -14.54
C MET A 36 -1.37 2.63 -13.98
N GLY A 37 -2.48 2.96 -13.34
CA GLY A 37 -3.42 2.00 -12.77
C GLY A 37 -3.82 2.32 -11.33
N THR A 38 -4.16 1.29 -10.56
CA THR A 38 -4.69 1.44 -9.20
C THR A 38 -4.11 0.43 -8.22
N VAL A 39 -4.11 0.82 -6.95
CA VAL A 39 -3.91 -0.08 -5.81
C VAL A 39 -5.10 0.03 -4.87
N GLU A 40 -5.78 -1.08 -4.61
CA GLU A 40 -6.89 -1.16 -3.67
C GLU A 40 -6.44 -1.75 -2.34
N PHE A 41 -6.94 -1.19 -1.25
CA PHE A 41 -6.67 -1.62 0.11
C PHE A 41 -7.96 -1.87 0.87
N SER A 42 -8.04 -2.97 1.61
CA SER A 42 -9.19 -3.25 2.47
C SER A 42 -8.82 -4.19 3.62
N ASP A 43 -9.45 -4.04 4.76
CA ASP A 43 -9.24 -4.94 5.88
C ASP A 43 -9.79 -6.35 5.60
N SER A 44 -9.14 -7.36 6.14
CA SER A 44 -9.57 -8.74 6.09
C SER A 44 -9.21 -9.49 7.39
N SER A 45 -9.72 -10.72 7.54
CA SER A 45 -9.33 -11.60 8.65
C SER A 45 -7.85 -11.99 8.65
N LYS A 46 -7.15 -11.80 7.52
CA LYS A 46 -5.71 -12.10 7.35
C LYS A 46 -4.82 -10.86 7.39
N GLY A 47 -5.35 -9.69 7.83
CA GLY A 47 -4.68 -8.40 7.78
C GLY A 47 -5.15 -7.54 6.61
N LEU A 48 -4.35 -6.56 6.22
CA LEU A 48 -4.63 -5.69 5.08
C LEU A 48 -4.54 -6.47 3.77
N LEU A 49 -5.63 -6.52 3.02
CA LEU A 49 -5.63 -7.02 1.66
C LEU A 49 -5.22 -5.91 0.71
N VAL A 50 -4.21 -6.17 -0.09
CA VAL A 50 -3.71 -5.27 -1.16
C VAL A 50 -3.96 -5.93 -2.50
N LYS A 51 -4.59 -5.19 -3.43
CA LYS A 51 -4.72 -5.59 -4.83
C LYS A 51 -4.04 -4.53 -5.69
N VAL A 52 -3.22 -4.99 -6.60
CA VAL A 52 -2.41 -4.16 -7.49
C VAL A 52 -2.82 -4.46 -8.92
N ASP A 53 -3.14 -3.39 -9.66
CA ASP A 53 -3.41 -3.43 -11.09
C ASP A 53 -2.68 -2.24 -11.73
N ILE A 54 -1.46 -2.49 -12.20
CA ILE A 54 -0.52 -1.45 -12.68
C ILE A 54 0.05 -1.89 -14.02
N GLU A 55 0.17 -0.93 -14.92
CA GLU A 55 0.77 -1.09 -16.24
C GLU A 55 1.87 -0.05 -16.50
N ASN A 56 2.61 -0.23 -17.59
CA ASN A 56 3.67 0.69 -18.02
C ASN A 56 4.87 0.79 -17.06
N LEU A 57 5.13 -0.26 -16.28
CA LEU A 57 6.38 -0.40 -15.53
C LEU A 57 7.47 -1.01 -16.43
N SER A 58 8.74 -0.78 -16.10
CA SER A 58 9.83 -1.54 -16.70
C SER A 58 9.74 -3.02 -16.31
N LYS A 59 10.29 -3.90 -17.17
CA LYS A 59 10.38 -5.32 -16.82
C LYS A 59 11.31 -5.52 -15.62
N GLY A 60 10.88 -6.30 -14.63
CA GLY A 60 11.68 -6.66 -13.46
C GLY A 60 10.92 -6.60 -12.15
N GLU A 61 11.68 -6.43 -11.10
CA GLU A 61 11.17 -6.25 -9.73
C GLU A 61 11.23 -4.78 -9.34
N HIS A 62 10.23 -4.33 -8.59
CA HIS A 62 10.09 -2.96 -8.13
C HIS A 62 9.83 -2.93 -6.63
N GLY A 63 10.61 -2.15 -5.88
CA GLY A 63 10.33 -1.82 -4.49
C GLY A 63 8.96 -1.15 -4.39
N PHE A 64 8.19 -1.53 -3.37
CA PHE A 64 6.81 -1.09 -3.20
C PHE A 64 6.54 -0.79 -1.74
N HIS A 65 6.22 0.46 -1.42
CA HIS A 65 6.15 0.89 -0.03
C HIS A 65 5.03 1.90 0.23
N ILE A 66 4.47 1.84 1.44
CA ILE A 66 3.67 2.93 1.99
C ILE A 66 4.63 3.98 2.56
N HIS A 67 4.44 5.23 2.15
CA HIS A 67 5.20 6.39 2.62
C HIS A 67 4.38 7.24 3.59
N ILE A 68 5.07 8.07 4.38
CA ILE A 68 4.46 8.74 5.54
C ILE A 68 3.50 9.87 5.17
N ASN A 69 3.75 10.61 4.07
CA ASN A 69 2.97 11.79 3.70
C ASN A 69 1.93 11.48 2.63
N PRO A 70 0.76 12.15 2.63
CA PRO A 70 -0.23 12.08 1.55
C PRO A 70 0.17 13.01 0.39
N SER A 71 1.34 12.81 -0.18
CA SER A 71 1.87 13.64 -1.26
C SER A 71 2.70 12.82 -2.24
N CYS A 72 2.56 13.13 -3.53
CA CYS A 72 3.38 12.59 -4.62
C CYS A 72 4.17 13.71 -5.32
N GLU A 73 4.39 14.83 -4.66
CA GLU A 73 5.05 15.99 -5.24
C GLU A 73 6.55 15.75 -5.48
N ASN A 74 7.03 16.31 -6.59
CA ASN A 74 8.45 16.38 -6.90
C ASN A 74 9.03 17.60 -6.19
N ILE A 75 10.06 17.42 -5.38
CA ILE A 75 10.63 18.47 -4.52
C ILE A 75 12.13 18.59 -4.77
N LEU A 76 12.66 19.80 -4.69
CA LEU A 76 14.10 20.03 -4.70
C LEU A 76 14.71 19.49 -3.40
N ASN A 77 15.72 18.65 -3.52
CA ASN A 77 16.50 18.21 -2.37
C ASN A 77 17.40 19.34 -1.82
N LYS A 78 18.14 19.06 -0.74
CA LYS A 78 19.02 20.02 -0.08
C LYS A 78 20.10 20.60 -1.02
N ASN A 79 20.42 19.92 -2.11
CA ASN A 79 21.40 20.33 -3.11
C ASN A 79 20.77 21.04 -4.33
N GLY A 80 19.48 21.36 -4.27
CA GLY A 80 18.75 22.01 -5.36
C GLY A 80 18.42 21.09 -6.55
N LYS A 81 18.63 19.77 -6.43
CA LYS A 81 18.27 18.79 -7.46
C LYS A 81 16.83 18.34 -7.27
N LEU A 82 16.03 18.38 -8.35
CA LEU A 82 14.66 17.85 -8.35
C LEU A 82 14.71 16.34 -8.09
N GLN A 83 13.95 15.91 -7.08
CA GLN A 83 13.71 14.49 -6.79
C GLN A 83 12.24 14.16 -6.95
N LEU A 84 11.98 13.15 -7.75
CA LEU A 84 10.64 12.69 -8.08
C LEU A 84 9.98 12.06 -6.84
N GLY A 85 8.72 12.43 -6.58
CA GLY A 85 7.93 11.91 -5.48
C GLY A 85 8.51 12.13 -4.07
N LEU A 86 9.45 13.08 -3.89
CA LEU A 86 10.09 13.32 -2.59
C LEU A 86 9.08 13.78 -1.53
N GLY A 87 7.98 14.41 -1.95
CA GLY A 87 6.88 14.83 -1.07
C GLY A 87 6.25 13.69 -0.26
N ALA A 88 6.33 12.46 -0.75
CA ALA A 88 5.85 11.28 -0.02
C ALA A 88 6.58 11.03 1.32
N GLY A 89 7.77 11.62 1.51
CA GLY A 89 8.57 11.42 2.72
C GLY A 89 9.28 10.06 2.75
N GLY A 90 9.63 9.58 3.93
CA GLY A 90 10.21 8.25 4.16
C GLY A 90 9.17 7.14 4.17
N HIS A 91 9.61 5.89 4.31
CA HIS A 91 8.72 4.74 4.54
C HIS A 91 7.91 4.94 5.82
N TYR A 92 6.69 4.42 5.85
CA TYR A 92 5.84 4.47 7.05
C TYR A 92 6.44 3.63 8.17
N ASP A 93 7.02 4.32 9.16
CA ASP A 93 7.67 3.73 10.34
C ASP A 93 7.13 4.36 11.64
N PRO A 94 5.90 3.99 12.07
CA PRO A 94 5.29 4.55 13.27
C PRO A 94 6.06 4.21 14.55
N ASN A 95 6.83 3.13 14.53
CA ASN A 95 7.61 2.67 15.69
C ASN A 95 9.02 3.28 15.72
N LYS A 96 9.40 4.09 14.72
CA LYS A 96 10.72 4.72 14.58
C LYS A 96 11.87 3.71 14.68
N THR A 97 11.69 2.57 14.05
CA THR A 97 12.68 1.48 14.01
C THR A 97 13.90 1.84 13.21
N GLN A 98 13.73 2.70 12.18
CA GLN A 98 14.76 3.11 11.22
C GLN A 98 15.46 1.91 10.55
N LYS A 99 14.71 0.82 10.34
CA LYS A 99 15.23 -0.42 9.75
C LYS A 99 14.35 -0.87 8.60
N HIS A 100 14.96 -1.12 7.48
CA HIS A 100 14.32 -1.70 6.32
C HIS A 100 14.47 -3.21 6.35
N LEU A 101 13.43 -3.92 6.78
CA LEU A 101 13.46 -5.37 7.00
C LEU A 101 12.38 -6.12 6.21
N GLY A 102 11.77 -5.45 5.24
CA GLY A 102 10.76 -6.03 4.37
C GLY A 102 9.38 -6.24 5.02
N PRO A 103 8.46 -6.85 4.28
CA PRO A 103 7.06 -6.96 4.66
C PRO A 103 6.86 -7.89 5.86
N ASN A 104 5.80 -7.61 6.63
CA ASN A 104 5.38 -8.41 7.79
C ASN A 104 6.43 -8.55 8.92
N ASN A 105 7.45 -7.69 8.93
CA ASN A 105 8.46 -7.66 9.98
C ASN A 105 8.12 -6.59 11.02
N SER A 106 7.88 -6.99 12.27
CA SER A 106 7.51 -6.06 13.36
C SER A 106 8.67 -5.20 13.87
N LEU A 107 9.91 -5.54 13.52
CA LEU A 107 11.14 -4.84 13.92
C LEU A 107 11.62 -3.85 12.86
N GLY A 108 10.95 -3.80 11.69
CA GLY A 108 11.25 -2.88 10.59
C GLY A 108 10.13 -1.89 10.33
N HIS A 109 10.26 -1.17 9.21
CA HIS A 109 9.22 -0.25 8.76
C HIS A 109 7.91 -1.00 8.50
N LYS A 110 6.79 -0.48 9.00
CA LYS A 110 5.48 -1.05 8.71
C LYS A 110 5.06 -0.87 7.24
N GLY A 111 5.61 0.15 6.59
CA GLY A 111 5.30 0.48 5.21
C GLY A 111 5.98 -0.38 4.15
N ASP A 112 6.90 -1.28 4.53
CA ASP A 112 7.56 -2.18 3.59
C ASP A 112 6.57 -3.25 3.11
N LEU A 113 6.33 -3.28 1.80
CA LEU A 113 5.40 -4.21 1.15
C LEU A 113 6.17 -5.24 0.31
N PRO A 114 5.54 -6.36 -0.08
CA PRO A 114 6.14 -7.26 -1.05
C PRO A 114 6.48 -6.55 -2.36
N VAL A 115 7.65 -6.84 -2.93
CA VAL A 115 8.05 -6.31 -4.25
C VAL A 115 7.00 -6.61 -5.31
N LEU A 116 6.83 -5.70 -6.23
CA LEU A 116 6.05 -5.94 -7.43
C LEU A 116 6.94 -6.58 -8.49
N LYS A 117 6.42 -7.60 -9.15
CA LYS A 117 7.11 -8.27 -10.25
C LYS A 117 6.27 -8.13 -11.52
N THR A 118 6.83 -7.48 -12.51
CA THR A 118 6.17 -7.29 -13.80
C THR A 118 6.26 -8.54 -14.68
N ASN A 119 5.28 -8.70 -15.56
CA ASN A 119 5.36 -9.60 -16.70
C ASN A 119 6.22 -8.98 -17.83
N GLU A 120 6.29 -9.65 -18.99
CA GLU A 120 7.04 -9.20 -20.17
C GLU A 120 6.54 -7.85 -20.72
N ASP A 121 5.24 -7.54 -20.50
CA ASP A 121 4.58 -6.32 -20.99
C ASP A 121 4.63 -5.16 -20.01
N GLY A 122 5.34 -5.30 -18.87
CA GLY A 122 5.42 -4.28 -17.84
C GLY A 122 4.16 -4.13 -16.99
N VAL A 123 3.35 -5.20 -16.92
CA VAL A 123 2.09 -5.23 -16.17
C VAL A 123 2.26 -6.00 -14.87
N VAL A 124 1.66 -5.49 -13.80
CA VAL A 124 1.49 -6.17 -12.52
C VAL A 124 0.02 -6.32 -12.22
N TYR A 125 -0.45 -7.55 -12.14
CA TYR A 125 -1.73 -7.90 -11.56
C TYR A 125 -1.48 -8.84 -10.38
N ASN A 126 -1.59 -8.32 -9.16
CA ASN A 126 -1.21 -9.05 -7.95
C ASN A 126 -2.20 -8.83 -6.79
N LYS A 127 -2.24 -9.79 -5.88
CA LYS A 127 -3.06 -9.75 -4.69
C LYS A 127 -2.34 -10.45 -3.53
N PHE A 128 -2.15 -9.74 -2.41
CA PHE A 128 -1.48 -10.30 -1.24
C PHE A 128 -2.05 -9.70 0.06
N TYR A 129 -1.61 -10.24 1.19
CA TYR A 129 -2.00 -9.80 2.53
C TYR A 129 -0.79 -9.30 3.31
N VAL A 130 -0.99 -8.23 4.07
CA VAL A 130 0.01 -7.67 5.00
C VAL A 130 -0.58 -7.77 6.41
N ASN A 131 -0.02 -8.64 7.24
CA ASN A 131 -0.63 -9.02 8.51
C ASN A 131 -0.43 -7.99 9.64
N ASN A 132 0.56 -7.10 9.52
CA ASN A 132 0.91 -6.07 10.50
C ASN A 132 0.36 -4.68 10.18
N LEU A 133 -0.49 -4.56 9.15
CA LEU A 133 -1.16 -3.31 8.74
C LEU A 133 -2.68 -3.46 8.74
N LYS A 134 -3.35 -2.33 8.98
CA LYS A 134 -4.79 -2.14 8.81
C LYS A 134 -5.04 -0.95 7.88
N LEU A 135 -6.25 -0.88 7.33
CA LEU A 135 -6.66 0.23 6.47
C LEU A 135 -6.53 1.58 7.18
N SER A 136 -6.88 1.65 8.46
CA SER A 136 -6.75 2.85 9.30
C SER A 136 -5.31 3.33 9.47
N ASP A 137 -4.32 2.46 9.35
CA ASP A 137 -2.90 2.82 9.48
C ASP A 137 -2.40 3.59 8.25
N ILE A 138 -3.01 3.36 7.09
CA ILE A 138 -2.47 3.80 5.79
C ILE A 138 -3.31 4.86 5.08
N LYS A 139 -4.53 5.13 5.52
CA LYS A 139 -5.35 6.24 4.99
C LYS A 139 -4.60 7.57 5.11
N ASN A 140 -4.78 8.43 4.11
CA ASN A 140 -4.07 9.71 4.02
C ASN A 140 -2.53 9.56 4.06
N ARG A 141 -2.03 8.52 3.40
CA ARG A 141 -0.61 8.30 3.10
C ARG A 141 -0.44 8.15 1.60
N SER A 142 0.78 7.98 1.16
CA SER A 142 1.05 7.63 -0.24
C SER A 142 1.59 6.20 -0.35
N VAL A 143 1.34 5.60 -1.50
CA VAL A 143 2.01 4.38 -1.93
C VAL A 143 2.93 4.71 -3.08
N VAL A 144 4.17 4.20 -3.04
CA VAL A 144 5.24 4.50 -4.00
C VAL A 144 5.78 3.21 -4.60
N ILE A 145 6.04 3.27 -5.90
CA ILE A 145 6.72 2.23 -6.67
C ILE A 145 8.09 2.75 -7.07
N HIS A 146 9.11 1.95 -6.86
CA HIS A 146 10.51 2.29 -7.10
C HIS A 146 11.05 1.71 -8.42
N ALA A 147 12.15 2.28 -8.91
CA ALA A 147 12.75 1.89 -10.18
C ALA A 147 13.38 0.50 -10.14
N ASN A 148 13.96 0.13 -9.00
CA ASN A 148 14.65 -1.14 -8.80
C ASN A 148 13.86 -2.06 -7.86
N GLY A 149 14.29 -3.32 -7.78
CA GLY A 149 13.80 -4.27 -6.77
C GLY A 149 14.15 -3.84 -5.33
N ASP A 150 13.83 -4.70 -4.41
CA ASP A 150 14.04 -4.48 -2.97
C ASP A 150 14.59 -5.77 -2.35
N ASN A 151 15.77 -5.68 -1.72
CA ASN A 151 16.40 -6.82 -1.06
C ASN A 151 16.00 -6.97 0.42
N TYR A 152 15.06 -6.13 0.92
CA TYR A 152 14.57 -6.11 2.29
C TYR A 152 15.67 -5.92 3.35
N SER A 153 16.68 -5.11 3.03
CA SER A 153 17.82 -4.83 3.90
C SER A 153 18.36 -3.42 3.65
N ASP A 154 18.97 -2.84 4.67
CA ASP A 154 19.72 -1.58 4.54
C ASP A 154 21.14 -1.79 4.00
N THR A 155 21.50 -3.01 3.63
CA THR A 155 22.82 -3.33 3.06
C THR A 155 22.69 -4.20 1.80
N PRO A 156 23.54 -4.01 0.78
CA PRO A 156 24.64 -3.03 0.68
C PRO A 156 24.18 -1.60 0.39
N VAL A 157 22.91 -1.38 0.05
CA VAL A 157 22.31 -0.07 -0.24
C VAL A 157 21.11 0.12 0.68
N GLU A 158 21.01 1.30 1.28
CA GLU A 158 19.90 1.67 2.17
C GLU A 158 18.53 1.49 1.47
N LEU A 159 17.51 1.17 2.29
CA LEU A 159 16.11 1.00 1.85
C LEU A 159 15.97 0.00 0.71
N GLY A 160 16.67 -1.13 0.81
CA GLY A 160 16.54 -2.23 -0.12
C GLY A 160 17.13 -2.01 -1.52
N GLY A 161 17.70 -0.83 -1.77
CA GLY A 161 18.24 -0.46 -3.07
C GLY A 161 17.18 -0.10 -4.11
N GLY A 162 15.95 0.23 -3.69
CA GLY A 162 14.82 0.53 -4.56
C GLY A 162 15.04 1.66 -5.59
N GLY A 163 15.95 2.58 -5.30
CA GLY A 163 16.30 3.66 -6.23
C GLY A 163 15.25 4.75 -6.36
N GLU A 164 15.09 5.29 -7.57
CA GLU A 164 14.17 6.39 -7.83
C GLU A 164 12.70 5.98 -7.60
N ARG A 165 11.87 6.94 -7.21
CA ARG A 165 10.41 6.79 -7.10
C ARG A 165 9.81 7.06 -8.47
N ILE A 166 9.36 6.03 -9.16
CA ILE A 166 8.87 6.13 -10.54
C ILE A 166 7.36 6.30 -10.65
N ALA A 167 6.62 5.83 -9.65
CA ALA A 167 5.18 6.00 -9.60
C ALA A 167 4.70 6.20 -8.16
N CYS A 168 3.59 6.92 -8.00
CA CYS A 168 3.03 7.29 -6.71
C CYS A 168 1.52 7.52 -6.80
N GLY A 169 0.80 7.19 -5.72
CA GLY A 169 -0.61 7.49 -5.51
C GLY A 169 -0.92 7.78 -4.05
N ILE A 170 -1.94 8.63 -3.80
CA ILE A 170 -2.44 8.91 -2.45
C ILE A 170 -3.55 7.91 -2.14
N ILE A 171 -3.55 7.36 -0.93
CA ILE A 171 -4.52 6.36 -0.45
C ILE A 171 -5.73 7.11 0.14
N GLU A 172 -6.85 7.06 -0.56
CA GLU A 172 -8.11 7.74 -0.22
C GLU A 172 -9.22 6.76 0.21
#